data_08fa4d66264a94b548b4be36f56703fb
#
_entry.id   08fa4d66264a94b548b4be36f56703fb
#
_cell.length_a   1.000
_cell.length_b   1.000
_cell.length_c   1.000
_cell.angle_alpha   90.00
_cell.angle_beta   90.00
_cell.angle_gamma   90.00
#
_symmetry.space_group_name_H-M   'P 1'
#
loop_
_entity.id
_entity.type
_entity.pdbx_description
1 polymer ?
#
loop_
_entity_poly.entity_id
_entity_poly.type
_entity_poly.pdbx_seq_one_letter_code
_entity_poly.pdbx_strand_id
1 'polypeptide(L)'
;MSWSFFVNHYQNETQARRDSKYTYRLSNGTLWYGLDPPEDAEPLGILYPRGATLGGSAQLNAMNFALPPESDWNYIAELTGDKSWSSNNMRRLFVDLENCTYAPEGTPGHGFDGFIASNRNNISYITERPGVVEVLTHAFRLTEDIEVENAEEVGTLMQRDINSIGPDRYAPGLYQLPLHIDGLRQRTGSWGYLHETLIAKTEDGSPKYPLTISTQSLATRVLFKDGKDGKPRAYGVEYLKGEGLYSADKRYNESDSGQLMNVTASREVIVAGGAFNTPQILKLSGVGPREELESHDIDVVVDLPAVGNYLQDNYEGGVTVEASIPWENNPFARCDFSLGPNDTCLQEWNQSHTGPYGEGAAPLGLLYKSSVSETDESDLFLFGAAGVVFRGYFPGYSTYQAPPTSWFWSVVKMQTGNQAGTITLRSADPREAPEINFNFFAEKGDRDLQAIQEAVEHTMQIFNATGEPYAPYTVIEPPPSVDVRQGIMDEAFSHHATSTCRMGPAGDKDYCVDSNFKVNGVDGLRVVDASIFPRTPGGFPAAPTFVISQKAFEVILKSIKN
;
A
#
# COMPACT_ATOMS: atom_id res chain seq x y z
N MET A 1 -6.40 3.91 -15.48
CA MET A 1 -6.71 4.38 -14.11
C MET A 1 -5.51 4.26 -13.15
N SER A 2 -4.34 3.88 -13.65
CA SER A 2 -3.10 3.83 -12.88
C SER A 2 -1.99 4.62 -13.57
N TRP A 3 -1.13 5.22 -12.78
CA TRP A 3 0.17 5.72 -13.20
C TRP A 3 1.22 4.63 -13.03
N SER A 4 2.17 4.57 -13.94
CA SER A 4 3.27 3.62 -13.95
C SER A 4 4.56 4.36 -13.62
N PHE A 5 4.90 4.38 -12.33
CA PHE A 5 6.22 4.87 -11.92
C PHE A 5 7.26 3.80 -12.14
N PHE A 6 8.49 4.21 -12.38
CA PHE A 6 9.67 3.36 -12.33
C PHE A 6 10.56 3.87 -11.21
N VAL A 7 10.94 2.98 -10.31
CA VAL A 7 11.64 3.31 -9.07
C VAL A 7 12.97 2.57 -8.98
N ASN A 8 13.90 3.13 -8.22
CA ASN A 8 15.16 2.48 -7.88
C ASN A 8 15.05 1.86 -6.48
N HIS A 9 15.33 0.57 -6.37
CA HIS A 9 15.45 -0.09 -5.07
C HIS A 9 16.83 0.12 -4.46
N TYR A 10 17.87 0.25 -5.28
CA TYR A 10 19.25 0.40 -4.87
C TYR A 10 19.96 1.54 -5.60
N GLN A 11 20.86 2.23 -4.93
CA GLN A 11 21.79 3.16 -5.60
C GLN A 11 22.85 2.43 -6.43
N ASN A 12 23.22 1.21 -6.00
CA ASN A 12 24.16 0.38 -6.72
C ASN A 12 23.46 -0.25 -7.94
N GLU A 13 23.75 0.24 -9.14
CA GLU A 13 23.16 -0.25 -10.38
C GLU A 13 23.40 -1.75 -10.62
N THR A 14 24.56 -2.27 -10.23
CA THR A 14 24.87 -3.70 -10.37
C THR A 14 23.90 -4.53 -9.54
N GLN A 15 23.59 -4.12 -8.30
CA GLN A 15 22.60 -4.77 -7.47
C GLN A 15 21.19 -4.57 -8.01
N ALA A 16 20.83 -3.35 -8.44
CA ALA A 16 19.51 -3.05 -8.97
C ALA A 16 19.16 -3.90 -10.19
N ARG A 17 20.11 -4.14 -11.09
CA ARG A 17 19.93 -4.94 -12.32
C ARG A 17 19.93 -6.46 -12.08
N ARG A 18 20.12 -6.93 -10.86
CA ARG A 18 19.96 -8.35 -10.50
C ARG A 18 18.50 -8.74 -10.24
N ASP A 19 17.60 -7.76 -10.14
CA ASP A 19 16.17 -8.02 -10.00
C ASP A 19 15.57 -8.48 -11.34
N SER A 20 14.93 -9.65 -11.34
CA SER A 20 14.30 -10.22 -12.53
C SER A 20 13.15 -9.38 -13.10
N LYS A 21 12.66 -8.39 -12.35
CA LYS A 21 11.59 -7.45 -12.73
C LYS A 21 12.13 -6.11 -13.25
N TYR A 22 13.47 -5.92 -13.27
CA TYR A 22 14.05 -4.67 -13.72
C TYR A 22 13.62 -4.39 -15.15
N THR A 23 13.05 -3.20 -15.36
CA THR A 23 12.37 -2.83 -16.60
C THR A 23 13.24 -1.90 -17.42
N TYR A 24 13.18 -2.08 -18.74
CA TYR A 24 13.88 -1.30 -19.72
C TYR A 24 12.92 -0.80 -20.81
N ARG A 25 13.25 0.31 -21.44
CA ARG A 25 12.57 0.80 -22.66
C ARG A 25 13.41 0.45 -23.88
N LEU A 26 12.82 -0.22 -24.84
CA LEU A 26 13.45 -0.54 -26.12
C LEU A 26 13.39 0.67 -27.07
N SER A 27 14.24 0.69 -28.09
CA SER A 27 14.30 1.74 -29.12
C SER A 27 12.97 1.99 -29.85
N ASN A 28 12.09 0.99 -29.92
CA ASN A 28 10.73 1.10 -30.45
C ASN A 28 9.70 1.63 -29.46
N GLY A 29 10.11 1.98 -28.22
CA GLY A 29 9.25 2.47 -27.15
C GLY A 29 8.53 1.39 -26.33
N THR A 30 8.66 0.09 -26.66
CA THR A 30 8.08 -0.98 -25.87
C THR A 30 8.87 -1.25 -24.59
N LEU A 31 8.18 -1.79 -23.56
CA LEU A 31 8.82 -2.16 -22.30
C LEU A 31 9.27 -3.62 -22.35
N TRP A 32 10.45 -3.85 -21.83
CA TRP A 32 11.04 -5.18 -21.63
C TRP A 32 11.49 -5.30 -20.17
N TYR A 33 11.47 -6.49 -19.57
CA TYR A 33 11.96 -6.72 -18.21
C TYR A 33 12.74 -8.03 -18.12
N GLY A 34 13.70 -8.10 -17.23
CA GLY A 34 14.51 -9.29 -16.99
C GLY A 34 16.00 -8.99 -16.80
N LEU A 35 16.81 -10.05 -16.78
CA LEU A 35 18.24 -9.98 -16.44
C LEU A 35 19.14 -9.71 -17.65
N ASP A 36 18.72 -10.09 -18.85
CA ASP A 36 19.52 -10.00 -20.09
C ASP A 36 18.89 -9.05 -21.12
N PRO A 37 18.91 -7.71 -20.86
CA PRO A 37 18.27 -6.76 -21.75
C PRO A 37 18.98 -6.69 -23.11
N PRO A 38 18.26 -6.34 -24.21
CA PRO A 38 18.88 -5.98 -25.47
C PRO A 38 19.92 -4.84 -25.30
N GLU A 39 20.94 -4.83 -26.16
CA GLU A 39 22.12 -3.95 -26.03
C GLU A 39 21.78 -2.44 -26.02
N ASP A 40 20.70 -2.03 -26.71
CA ASP A 40 20.24 -0.64 -26.83
C ASP A 40 19.07 -0.30 -25.87
N ALA A 41 18.77 -1.16 -24.89
CA ALA A 41 17.68 -0.95 -23.96
C ALA A 41 18.01 0.10 -22.90
N GLU A 42 17.15 1.13 -22.78
CA GLU A 42 17.26 2.18 -21.77
C GLU A 42 16.75 1.67 -20.41
N PRO A 43 17.56 1.71 -19.32
CA PRO A 43 17.13 1.27 -18.01
C PRO A 43 16.11 2.25 -17.41
N LEU A 44 15.01 1.73 -16.86
CA LEU A 44 13.97 2.50 -16.20
C LEU A 44 13.91 2.26 -14.68
N GLY A 45 14.15 1.04 -14.23
CA GLY A 45 13.97 0.61 -12.84
C GLY A 45 12.82 -0.39 -12.67
N ILE A 46 12.29 -0.51 -11.46
CA ILE A 46 11.20 -1.43 -11.12
C ILE A 46 9.86 -0.72 -11.29
N LEU A 47 8.91 -1.38 -11.96
CA LEU A 47 7.55 -0.85 -12.12
C LEU A 47 6.84 -0.74 -10.76
N TYR A 48 6.30 0.43 -10.47
CA TYR A 48 5.60 0.73 -9.23
C TYR A 48 4.25 1.42 -9.55
N PRO A 49 3.16 0.69 -9.76
CA PRO A 49 1.87 1.27 -10.13
C PRO A 49 1.20 1.99 -8.95
N ARG A 50 0.60 3.15 -9.22
CA ARG A 50 -0.21 3.92 -8.24
C ARG A 50 -1.55 4.31 -8.85
N GLY A 51 -2.56 4.48 -7.99
CA GLY A 51 -3.89 4.88 -8.43
C GLY A 51 -3.93 6.31 -8.98
N ALA A 52 -4.39 6.47 -10.22
CA ALA A 52 -4.64 7.73 -10.89
C ALA A 52 -6.14 7.94 -11.12
N THR A 53 -6.91 7.80 -10.05
CA THR A 53 -8.38 7.84 -10.08
C THR A 53 -8.93 8.44 -8.78
N LEU A 54 -10.20 8.85 -8.79
CA LEU A 54 -10.92 9.23 -7.57
C LEU A 54 -10.94 8.05 -6.59
N GLY A 55 -10.54 8.30 -5.35
CA GLY A 55 -10.33 7.25 -4.34
C GLY A 55 -8.90 6.73 -4.26
N GLY A 56 -8.01 7.13 -5.20
CA GLY A 56 -6.58 6.82 -5.16
C GLY A 56 -6.26 5.33 -5.26
N SER A 57 -5.12 4.91 -4.70
CA SER A 57 -4.65 3.51 -4.76
C SER A 57 -5.57 2.51 -4.07
N ALA A 58 -6.46 2.95 -3.16
CA ALA A 58 -7.48 2.08 -2.56
C ALA A 58 -8.47 1.51 -3.61
N GLN A 59 -8.56 2.11 -4.81
CA GLN A 59 -9.39 1.58 -5.91
C GLN A 59 -8.70 0.48 -6.72
N LEU A 60 -7.40 0.25 -6.52
CA LEU A 60 -6.58 -0.69 -7.29
C LEU A 60 -5.90 -1.76 -6.44
N ASN A 61 -5.83 -1.57 -5.11
CA ASN A 61 -5.16 -2.47 -4.18
C ASN A 61 -5.83 -3.86 -4.09
N ALA A 62 -5.16 -4.79 -3.41
CA ALA A 62 -5.68 -6.14 -3.15
C ALA A 62 -6.78 -6.19 -2.06
N MET A 63 -7.25 -5.03 -1.59
CA MET A 63 -8.33 -4.87 -0.60
C MET A 63 -8.03 -5.38 0.82
N ASN A 64 -6.83 -5.86 1.11
CA ASN A 64 -6.48 -6.27 2.46
C ASN A 64 -6.74 -5.15 3.47
N PHE A 65 -7.47 -5.47 4.54
CA PHE A 65 -7.98 -4.50 5.51
C PHE A 65 -7.61 -4.89 6.94
N ALA A 66 -6.31 -5.07 7.18
CA ALA A 66 -5.75 -5.33 8.50
C ALA A 66 -5.26 -4.03 9.15
N LEU A 67 -5.60 -3.83 10.42
CA LEU A 67 -5.09 -2.70 11.22
C LEU A 67 -3.62 -2.94 11.59
N PRO A 68 -2.81 -1.88 11.74
CA PRO A 68 -1.43 -2.02 12.17
C PRO A 68 -1.34 -2.45 13.65
N PRO A 69 -0.17 -2.91 14.13
CA PRO A 69 0.08 -3.11 15.55
C PRO A 69 -0.24 -1.86 16.37
N GLU A 70 -0.62 -2.04 17.63
CA GLU A 70 -0.92 -0.92 18.52
C GLU A 70 0.31 -0.07 18.80
N SER A 71 1.50 -0.68 18.75
CA SER A 71 2.79 0.00 18.89
C SER A 71 3.02 1.07 17.83
N ASP A 72 2.45 0.94 16.62
CA ASP A 72 2.60 1.94 15.55
C ASP A 72 1.87 3.25 15.92
N TRP A 73 0.67 3.17 16.45
CA TRP A 73 -0.07 4.33 16.91
C TRP A 73 0.56 4.98 18.14
N ASN A 74 0.98 4.16 19.10
CA ASN A 74 1.62 4.64 20.32
C ASN A 74 2.97 5.31 20.01
N TYR A 75 3.72 4.81 19.02
CA TYR A 75 4.92 5.47 18.52
C TYR A 75 4.63 6.89 18.01
N ILE A 76 3.55 7.12 17.25
CA ILE A 76 3.17 8.47 16.81
C ILE A 76 2.81 9.35 18.01
N ALA A 77 2.06 8.81 18.99
CA ALA A 77 1.69 9.55 20.19
C ALA A 77 2.91 9.99 21.02
N GLU A 78 3.90 9.12 21.15
CA GLU A 78 5.16 9.41 21.86
C GLU A 78 6.02 10.42 21.10
N LEU A 79 6.21 10.19 19.79
CA LEU A 79 7.02 11.05 18.93
C LEU A 79 6.51 12.50 18.90
N THR A 80 5.18 12.66 18.81
CA THR A 80 4.56 13.99 18.72
C THR A 80 4.21 14.60 20.06
N GLY A 81 4.22 13.80 21.14
CA GLY A 81 3.71 14.18 22.45
C GLY A 81 2.18 14.33 22.51
N ASP A 82 1.47 13.97 21.46
CA ASP A 82 0.02 14.10 21.33
C ASP A 82 -0.69 12.77 21.61
N LYS A 83 -1.20 12.62 22.84
CA LYS A 83 -1.92 11.41 23.28
C LYS A 83 -3.18 11.09 22.48
N SER A 84 -3.68 12.02 21.67
CA SER A 84 -4.83 11.75 20.79
C SER A 84 -4.50 10.78 19.65
N TRP A 85 -3.20 10.44 19.46
CA TRP A 85 -2.73 9.39 18.56
C TRP A 85 -2.55 8.02 19.21
N SER A 86 -2.88 7.88 20.51
CA SER A 86 -2.79 6.57 21.19
C SER A 86 -3.64 5.50 20.49
N SER A 87 -3.21 4.25 20.60
CA SER A 87 -3.89 3.08 19.99
C SER A 87 -5.38 3.02 20.33
N ASN A 88 -5.76 3.29 21.58
CA ASN A 88 -7.17 3.32 22.00
C ASN A 88 -7.99 4.38 21.26
N ASN A 89 -7.45 5.58 21.05
CA ASN A 89 -8.15 6.63 20.33
C ASN A 89 -8.22 6.35 18.83
N MET A 90 -7.15 5.79 18.25
CA MET A 90 -7.14 5.39 16.85
C MET A 90 -8.08 4.20 16.58
N ARG A 91 -8.21 3.28 17.54
CA ARG A 91 -9.23 2.22 17.49
C ARG A 91 -10.65 2.78 17.47
N ARG A 92 -10.95 3.78 18.29
CA ARG A 92 -12.27 4.46 18.26
C ARG A 92 -12.56 5.03 16.87
N LEU A 93 -11.57 5.67 16.23
CA LEU A 93 -11.72 6.21 14.88
C LEU A 93 -11.95 5.11 13.83
N PHE A 94 -11.33 3.95 14.01
CA PHE A 94 -11.59 2.79 13.16
C PHE A 94 -13.03 2.29 13.34
N VAL A 95 -13.54 2.18 14.56
CA VAL A 95 -14.94 1.82 14.85
C VAL A 95 -15.92 2.79 14.18
N ASP A 96 -15.62 4.10 14.17
CA ASP A 96 -16.44 5.11 13.49
C ASP A 96 -16.43 4.95 11.95
N LEU A 97 -15.41 4.32 11.38
CA LEU A 97 -15.26 4.15 9.92
C LEU A 97 -15.82 2.85 9.40
N GLU A 98 -15.75 1.79 10.20
CA GLU A 98 -16.01 0.41 9.79
C GLU A 98 -17.51 0.08 9.77
N ASN A 99 -17.90 -0.69 8.77
CA ASN A 99 -19.15 -1.46 8.73
C ASN A 99 -18.77 -2.94 8.62
N CYS A 100 -18.50 -3.58 9.76
CA CYS A 100 -18.06 -4.97 9.82
C CYS A 100 -19.20 -5.91 9.47
N THR A 101 -19.01 -6.78 8.47
CA THR A 101 -20.02 -7.74 8.01
C THR A 101 -19.65 -9.19 8.29
N TYR A 102 -18.48 -9.46 8.87
CA TYR A 102 -18.00 -10.81 9.17
C TYR A 102 -18.01 -11.18 10.67
N ALA A 103 -18.15 -10.20 11.55
CA ALA A 103 -18.29 -10.42 12.99
C ALA A 103 -19.73 -10.11 13.46
N PRO A 104 -20.20 -10.73 14.55
CA PRO A 104 -21.50 -10.41 15.13
C PRO A 104 -21.60 -8.93 15.52
N GLU A 105 -22.76 -8.32 15.30
CA GLU A 105 -23.03 -6.94 15.72
C GLU A 105 -22.77 -6.76 17.22
N GLY A 106 -22.06 -5.67 17.57
CA GLY A 106 -21.64 -5.38 18.93
C GLY A 106 -20.34 -6.05 19.36
N THR A 107 -19.63 -6.78 18.46
CA THR A 107 -18.28 -7.29 18.75
C THR A 107 -17.35 -6.14 19.13
N PRO A 108 -16.69 -6.18 20.32
CA PRO A 108 -15.82 -5.11 20.77
C PRO A 108 -14.68 -4.84 19.78
N GLY A 109 -14.42 -3.55 19.52
CA GLY A 109 -13.34 -3.11 18.64
C GLY A 109 -13.73 -3.00 17.15
N HIS A 110 -14.96 -3.39 16.79
CA HIS A 110 -15.54 -3.24 15.45
C HIS A 110 -16.63 -2.19 15.40
N GLY A 111 -16.78 -1.56 14.23
CA GLY A 111 -17.89 -0.68 13.87
C GLY A 111 -18.85 -1.38 12.91
N PHE A 112 -20.13 -0.96 12.93
CA PHE A 112 -21.20 -1.58 12.14
C PHE A 112 -22.01 -0.58 11.31
N ASP A 113 -21.73 0.72 11.44
CA ASP A 113 -22.45 1.82 10.77
C ASP A 113 -21.53 2.73 9.93
N GLY A 114 -20.24 2.38 9.79
CA GLY A 114 -19.27 3.16 9.03
C GLY A 114 -19.45 3.04 7.52
N PHE A 115 -18.73 3.85 6.76
CA PHE A 115 -18.83 3.85 5.29
C PHE A 115 -17.89 2.85 4.61
N ILE A 116 -16.93 2.25 5.34
CA ILE A 116 -16.03 1.23 4.81
C ILE A 116 -16.51 -0.13 5.31
N ALA A 117 -17.15 -0.88 4.45
CA ALA A 117 -17.50 -2.24 4.80
C ALA A 117 -16.26 -3.14 4.80
N SER A 118 -16.18 -4.03 5.79
CA SER A 118 -15.18 -5.07 5.90
C SER A 118 -15.83 -6.45 5.89
N ASN A 119 -15.25 -7.39 5.13
CA ASN A 119 -15.72 -8.75 4.99
C ASN A 119 -14.54 -9.70 4.81
N ARG A 120 -14.80 -10.99 4.69
CA ARG A 120 -13.80 -12.04 4.42
C ARG A 120 -14.15 -12.80 3.15
N ASN A 121 -13.16 -13.48 2.58
CA ASN A 121 -13.39 -14.47 1.53
C ASN A 121 -14.30 -15.59 2.03
N ASN A 122 -14.95 -16.29 1.10
CA ASN A 122 -15.64 -17.52 1.43
C ASN A 122 -14.61 -18.55 1.90
N ILE A 123 -14.79 -19.07 3.12
CA ILE A 123 -13.84 -20.02 3.73
C ILE A 123 -13.73 -21.32 2.95
N SER A 124 -14.72 -21.68 2.12
CA SER A 124 -14.66 -22.86 1.24
C SER A 124 -13.50 -22.79 0.25
N TYR A 125 -13.03 -21.59 -0.10
CA TYR A 125 -11.85 -21.39 -0.95
C TYR A 125 -10.54 -21.87 -0.31
N ILE A 126 -10.59 -22.16 0.98
CA ILE A 126 -9.52 -22.80 1.76
C ILE A 126 -9.89 -24.26 2.05
N THR A 127 -11.04 -24.49 2.67
CA THR A 127 -11.41 -25.79 3.25
C THR A 127 -11.80 -26.87 2.23
N GLU A 128 -12.22 -26.50 1.02
CA GLU A 128 -12.53 -27.43 -0.07
C GLU A 128 -11.32 -27.78 -0.95
N ARG A 129 -10.12 -27.39 -0.55
CA ARG A 129 -8.85 -27.60 -1.26
C ARG A 129 -7.92 -28.47 -0.40
N PRO A 130 -7.92 -29.82 -0.60
CA PRO A 130 -7.19 -30.75 0.27
C PRO A 130 -5.71 -30.40 0.44
N GLY A 131 -5.01 -30.02 -0.64
CA GLY A 131 -3.61 -29.64 -0.56
C GLY A 131 -3.37 -28.33 0.20
N VAL A 132 -4.30 -27.38 0.11
CA VAL A 132 -4.21 -26.14 0.93
C VAL A 132 -4.43 -26.47 2.40
N VAL A 133 -5.40 -27.31 2.74
CA VAL A 133 -5.65 -27.78 4.10
C VAL A 133 -4.42 -28.48 4.66
N GLU A 134 -3.77 -29.35 3.89
CA GLU A 134 -2.57 -30.07 4.33
C GLU A 134 -1.41 -29.11 4.65
N VAL A 135 -1.11 -28.15 3.76
CA VAL A 135 -0.07 -27.14 4.04
C VAL A 135 -0.40 -26.33 5.30
N LEU A 136 -1.66 -25.90 5.46
CA LEU A 136 -2.09 -25.13 6.63
C LEU A 136 -2.03 -25.95 7.93
N THR A 137 -2.34 -27.24 7.90
CA THR A 137 -2.19 -28.14 9.05
C THR A 137 -0.76 -28.14 9.57
N HIS A 138 0.23 -28.23 8.66
CA HIS A 138 1.64 -28.13 9.03
C HIS A 138 2.02 -26.73 9.47
N ALA A 139 1.44 -25.69 8.85
CA ALA A 139 1.69 -24.31 9.24
C ALA A 139 1.19 -24.03 10.68
N PHE A 140 0.00 -24.49 11.06
CA PHE A 140 -0.52 -24.38 12.44
C PHE A 140 0.41 -25.06 13.44
N ARG A 141 0.84 -26.28 13.14
CA ARG A 141 1.75 -27.01 14.02
C ARG A 141 3.10 -26.30 14.18
N LEU A 142 3.72 -25.82 13.09
CA LEU A 142 5.04 -25.23 13.12
C LEU A 142 5.06 -23.79 13.63
N THR A 143 3.95 -23.05 13.48
CA THR A 143 3.89 -21.64 13.89
C THR A 143 3.31 -21.48 15.30
N GLU A 144 2.33 -22.31 15.68
CA GLU A 144 1.52 -22.12 16.89
C GLU A 144 1.51 -23.33 17.82
N ASP A 145 2.19 -24.43 17.46
CA ASP A 145 2.14 -25.71 18.18
C ASP A 145 0.70 -26.26 18.34
N ILE A 146 -0.13 -26.04 17.30
CA ILE A 146 -1.52 -26.51 17.25
C ILE A 146 -1.61 -27.71 16.30
N GLU A 147 -2.07 -28.85 16.82
CA GLU A 147 -2.43 -30.00 15.98
C GLU A 147 -3.86 -29.81 15.45
N VAL A 148 -4.02 -30.00 14.13
CA VAL A 148 -5.30 -29.86 13.42
C VAL A 148 -5.65 -31.18 12.77
N GLU A 149 -6.87 -31.67 12.98
CA GLU A 149 -7.27 -33.01 12.54
C GLU A 149 -7.99 -33.01 11.18
N ASN A 150 -8.63 -31.89 10.79
CA ASN A 150 -9.49 -31.85 9.59
C ASN A 150 -9.70 -30.43 9.04
N ALA A 151 -10.32 -30.36 7.85
CA ALA A 151 -10.58 -29.09 7.16
C ALA A 151 -11.53 -28.14 7.91
N GLU A 152 -12.45 -28.67 8.74
CA GLU A 152 -13.39 -27.85 9.52
C GLU A 152 -12.63 -27.08 10.62
N GLU A 153 -11.68 -27.74 11.27
CA GLU A 153 -10.81 -27.09 12.27
C GLU A 153 -9.89 -26.05 11.63
N VAL A 154 -9.28 -26.36 10.45
CA VAL A 154 -8.54 -25.36 9.69
C VAL A 154 -9.42 -24.15 9.42
N GLY A 155 -10.65 -24.37 8.92
CA GLY A 155 -11.58 -23.30 8.63
C GLY A 155 -11.94 -22.46 9.86
N THR A 156 -12.14 -23.09 11.00
CA THR A 156 -12.45 -22.42 12.27
C THR A 156 -11.27 -21.56 12.74
N LEU A 157 -10.06 -22.10 12.74
CA LEU A 157 -8.86 -21.39 13.18
C LEU A 157 -8.50 -20.24 12.23
N MET A 158 -8.63 -20.44 10.92
CA MET A 158 -8.38 -19.38 9.92
C MET A 158 -9.33 -18.18 10.05
N GLN A 159 -10.53 -18.39 10.62
CA GLN A 159 -11.51 -17.31 10.84
C GLN A 159 -11.28 -16.52 12.12
N ARG A 160 -10.19 -16.74 12.85
CA ARG A 160 -9.76 -15.84 13.92
C ARG A 160 -9.61 -14.42 13.38
N ASP A 161 -9.87 -13.45 14.25
CA ASP A 161 -9.95 -12.05 13.80
C ASP A 161 -8.65 -11.27 14.05
N ILE A 162 -7.92 -10.98 12.97
CA ILE A 162 -6.72 -10.16 13.02
C ILE A 162 -6.99 -8.72 13.45
N ASN A 163 -8.23 -8.22 13.30
CA ASN A 163 -8.65 -6.89 13.72
C ASN A 163 -9.31 -6.86 15.10
N SER A 164 -9.34 -7.98 15.85
CA SER A 164 -9.86 -8.04 17.21
C SER A 164 -9.14 -7.08 18.16
N ILE A 165 -9.64 -6.90 19.35
CA ILE A 165 -8.94 -6.25 20.45
C ILE A 165 -8.31 -7.31 21.35
N GLY A 166 -7.12 -7.04 21.88
CA GLY A 166 -6.46 -7.92 22.85
C GLY A 166 -4.94 -7.91 22.70
N PRO A 167 -4.24 -8.41 23.75
CA PRO A 167 -2.79 -8.40 23.78
C PRO A 167 -2.16 -9.34 22.72
N ASP A 168 -2.88 -10.39 22.33
CA ASP A 168 -2.35 -11.43 21.43
C ASP A 168 -2.67 -11.17 19.96
N ARG A 169 -3.23 -10.01 19.63
CA ARG A 169 -3.66 -9.68 18.25
C ARG A 169 -2.54 -9.78 17.23
N TYR A 170 -1.30 -9.47 17.61
CA TYR A 170 -0.10 -9.57 16.76
C TYR A 170 0.86 -10.67 17.23
N ALA A 171 0.36 -11.67 17.96
CA ALA A 171 1.09 -12.90 18.20
C ALA A 171 1.26 -13.69 16.88
N PRO A 172 2.29 -14.54 16.77
CA PRO A 172 2.43 -15.45 15.63
C PRO A 172 1.17 -16.29 15.43
N GLY A 173 0.73 -16.46 14.18
CA GLY A 173 -0.46 -17.25 13.89
C GLY A 173 -0.99 -17.07 12.46
N LEU A 174 -1.93 -17.96 12.10
CA LEU A 174 -2.55 -17.96 10.79
C LEU A 174 -3.95 -17.31 10.84
N TYR A 175 -4.28 -16.59 9.76
CA TYR A 175 -5.53 -15.83 9.65
C TYR A 175 -6.04 -15.85 8.22
N GLN A 176 -7.36 -15.81 8.05
CA GLN A 176 -7.98 -15.39 6.81
C GLN A 176 -8.04 -13.87 6.78
N LEU A 177 -7.51 -13.26 5.73
CA LEU A 177 -7.42 -11.81 5.62
C LEU A 177 -8.79 -11.16 5.42
N PRO A 178 -9.15 -10.13 6.22
CA PRO A 178 -10.30 -9.30 5.92
C PRO A 178 -10.01 -8.38 4.73
N LEU A 179 -11.07 -8.06 3.98
CA LEU A 179 -11.05 -7.22 2.80
C LEU A 179 -12.01 -6.04 2.97
N HIS A 180 -11.71 -4.88 2.39
CA HIS A 180 -12.66 -3.78 2.36
C HIS A 180 -13.69 -3.94 1.22
N ILE A 181 -14.58 -4.90 1.42
CA ILE A 181 -15.71 -5.24 0.54
C ILE A 181 -17.01 -5.30 1.35
N ASP A 182 -18.13 -5.02 0.70
CA ASP A 182 -19.46 -5.10 1.32
C ASP A 182 -20.08 -6.51 1.23
N GLY A 183 -21.32 -6.63 1.69
CA GLY A 183 -22.10 -7.87 1.62
C GLY A 183 -22.45 -8.32 0.19
N LEU A 184 -22.38 -7.42 -0.79
CA LEU A 184 -22.52 -7.70 -2.21
C LEU A 184 -21.18 -7.98 -2.90
N ARG A 185 -20.13 -8.17 -2.12
CA ARG A 185 -18.78 -8.41 -2.62
C ARG A 185 -18.23 -7.29 -3.49
N GLN A 186 -18.66 -6.06 -3.27
CA GLN A 186 -18.18 -4.87 -3.95
C GLN A 186 -17.11 -4.18 -3.11
N ARG A 187 -16.08 -3.67 -3.77
CA ARG A 187 -15.05 -2.85 -3.12
C ARG A 187 -15.68 -1.63 -2.48
N THR A 188 -15.38 -1.38 -1.22
CA THR A 188 -15.75 -0.16 -0.50
C THR A 188 -14.54 0.75 -0.30
N GLY A 189 -14.78 2.03 -0.03
CA GLY A 189 -13.72 3.00 0.21
C GLY A 189 -14.09 4.42 -0.23
N SER A 190 -13.07 5.26 -0.36
CA SER A 190 -13.23 6.70 -0.60
C SER A 190 -14.02 7.05 -1.87
N TRP A 191 -13.92 6.27 -2.95
CA TRP A 191 -14.72 6.53 -4.14
C TRP A 191 -16.23 6.42 -3.87
N GLY A 192 -16.68 5.34 -3.22
CA GLY A 192 -18.10 5.15 -2.88
C GLY A 192 -18.63 6.32 -2.05
N TYR A 193 -17.87 6.70 -1.01
CA TYR A 193 -18.23 7.83 -0.15
C TYR A 193 -18.29 9.17 -0.90
N LEU A 194 -17.32 9.46 -1.76
CA LEU A 194 -17.31 10.66 -2.61
C LEU A 194 -18.47 10.67 -3.59
N HIS A 195 -18.76 9.53 -4.22
CA HIS A 195 -19.85 9.40 -5.18
C HIS A 195 -21.23 9.64 -4.51
N GLU A 196 -21.49 8.98 -3.39
CA GLU A 196 -22.73 9.19 -2.62
C GLU A 196 -22.88 10.64 -2.16
N THR A 197 -21.78 11.26 -1.71
CA THR A 197 -21.78 12.67 -1.32
C THR A 197 -22.12 13.58 -2.51
N LEU A 198 -21.56 13.29 -3.68
CA LEU A 198 -21.75 14.09 -4.90
C LEU A 198 -23.19 14.01 -5.43
N ILE A 199 -23.81 12.82 -5.40
CA ILE A 199 -25.15 12.59 -5.94
C ILE A 199 -26.27 12.91 -4.94
N ALA A 200 -25.95 13.08 -3.65
CA ALA A 200 -26.94 13.35 -2.61
C ALA A 200 -27.73 14.63 -2.89
N LYS A 201 -29.05 14.54 -2.78
CA LYS A 201 -29.99 15.63 -3.02
C LYS A 201 -30.78 15.99 -1.77
N THR A 202 -31.16 17.24 -1.66
CA THR A 202 -32.17 17.72 -0.74
C THR A 202 -33.59 17.44 -1.30
N GLU A 203 -34.64 17.67 -0.51
CA GLU A 203 -36.02 17.43 -0.92
C GLU A 203 -36.43 18.22 -2.17
N ASP A 204 -35.85 19.42 -2.38
CA ASP A 204 -36.10 20.27 -3.56
C ASP A 204 -35.24 19.88 -4.78
N GLY A 205 -34.43 18.81 -4.69
CA GLY A 205 -33.59 18.32 -5.77
C GLY A 205 -32.24 19.03 -5.91
N SER A 206 -31.90 19.98 -5.05
CA SER A 206 -30.59 20.65 -5.03
C SER A 206 -29.51 19.73 -4.48
N PRO A 207 -28.19 19.93 -4.80
CA PRO A 207 -27.12 19.20 -4.17
C PRO A 207 -27.16 19.37 -2.64
N LYS A 208 -27.14 18.24 -1.91
CA LYS A 208 -27.16 18.26 -0.44
C LYS A 208 -25.85 18.80 0.15
N TYR A 209 -24.74 18.54 -0.53
CA TYR A 209 -23.41 18.95 -0.09
C TYR A 209 -22.73 19.79 -1.16
N PRO A 210 -22.04 20.89 -0.80
CA PRO A 210 -21.36 21.77 -1.74
C PRO A 210 -20.00 21.17 -2.18
N LEU A 211 -20.02 19.96 -2.76
CA LEU A 211 -18.84 19.27 -3.25
C LEU A 211 -18.68 19.49 -4.75
N THR A 212 -17.50 19.97 -5.16
CA THR A 212 -17.11 20.07 -6.58
C THR A 212 -15.88 19.20 -6.81
N ILE A 213 -15.92 18.34 -7.81
CA ILE A 213 -14.79 17.50 -8.23
C ILE A 213 -14.32 17.95 -9.60
N SER A 214 -13.04 18.32 -9.71
CA SER A 214 -12.39 18.65 -10.98
C SER A 214 -11.44 17.53 -11.38
N THR A 215 -11.91 16.65 -12.25
CA THR A 215 -11.08 15.60 -12.86
C THR A 215 -10.16 16.14 -13.95
N GLN A 216 -9.22 15.33 -14.46
CA GLN A 216 -8.28 15.76 -15.51
C GLN A 216 -7.57 17.08 -15.15
N SER A 217 -7.13 17.18 -13.90
CA SER A 217 -6.52 18.36 -13.32
C SER A 217 -5.25 17.95 -12.59
N LEU A 218 -4.11 18.15 -13.23
CA LEU A 218 -2.80 17.88 -12.66
C LEU A 218 -2.41 19.06 -11.76
N ALA A 219 -2.42 18.88 -10.44
CA ALA A 219 -1.95 19.90 -9.50
C ALA A 219 -0.46 20.16 -9.73
N THR A 220 -0.09 21.42 -9.94
CA THR A 220 1.28 21.83 -10.22
C THR A 220 1.96 22.39 -8.97
N ARG A 221 1.27 23.26 -8.24
CA ARG A 221 1.79 23.84 -6.99
C ARG A 221 0.69 24.45 -6.13
N VAL A 222 1.00 24.58 -4.86
CA VAL A 222 0.25 25.40 -3.88
C VAL A 222 0.66 26.85 -4.05
N LEU A 223 -0.31 27.77 -3.99
CA LEU A 223 -0.08 29.20 -4.09
C LEU A 223 0.00 29.84 -2.71
N PHE A 224 1.06 30.63 -2.48
CA PHE A 224 1.30 31.30 -1.22
C PHE A 224 1.17 32.82 -1.33
N LYS A 225 0.83 33.47 -0.22
CA LYS A 225 0.84 34.91 -0.02
C LYS A 225 1.39 35.22 1.37
N ASP A 226 1.72 36.48 1.61
CA ASP A 226 2.13 36.92 2.93
C ASP A 226 1.02 36.66 3.95
N GLY A 227 1.36 35.95 5.00
CA GLY A 227 0.50 35.66 6.13
C GLY A 227 0.76 36.56 7.31
N LYS A 228 0.12 36.27 8.45
CA LYS A 228 0.39 36.97 9.71
C LYS A 228 1.80 36.59 10.22
N ASP A 229 2.44 37.49 10.90
CA ASP A 229 3.74 37.28 11.55
C ASP A 229 4.88 36.87 10.61
N GLY A 230 4.78 37.23 9.33
CA GLY A 230 5.79 36.91 8.30
C GLY A 230 5.82 35.48 7.83
N LYS A 231 4.87 34.62 8.23
CA LYS A 231 4.75 33.26 7.72
C LYS A 231 4.00 33.25 6.40
N PRO A 232 4.46 32.50 5.39
CA PRO A 232 3.71 32.30 4.17
C PRO A 232 2.39 31.56 4.47
N ARG A 233 1.31 31.96 3.78
CA ARG A 233 0.00 31.34 3.91
C ARG A 233 -0.47 30.77 2.58
N ALA A 234 -0.82 29.50 2.56
CA ALA A 234 -1.48 28.88 1.42
C ALA A 234 -2.87 29.50 1.17
N TYR A 235 -3.17 29.85 -0.10
CA TYR A 235 -4.44 30.46 -0.46
C TYR A 235 -5.07 29.87 -1.73
N GLY A 236 -4.44 28.92 -2.38
CA GLY A 236 -4.95 28.29 -3.59
C GLY A 236 -4.05 27.22 -4.15
N VAL A 237 -4.48 26.64 -5.25
CA VAL A 237 -3.75 25.62 -6.01
C VAL A 237 -3.73 26.02 -7.48
N GLU A 238 -2.59 25.91 -8.12
CA GLU A 238 -2.41 25.98 -9.57
C GLU A 238 -2.44 24.55 -10.14
N TYR A 239 -3.04 24.37 -11.30
CA TYR A 239 -3.13 23.08 -11.95
C TYR A 239 -3.21 23.19 -13.47
N LEU A 240 -2.79 22.14 -14.17
CA LEU A 240 -2.97 21.98 -15.61
C LEU A 240 -4.22 21.15 -15.89
N LYS A 241 -5.13 21.70 -16.71
CA LYS A 241 -6.35 21.02 -17.16
C LYS A 241 -6.07 20.30 -18.46
N GLY A 242 -6.24 18.97 -18.47
CA GLY A 242 -6.04 18.12 -19.64
C GLY A 242 -5.90 16.65 -19.26
N GLU A 243 -6.03 15.76 -20.23
CA GLU A 243 -5.85 14.32 -20.05
C GLU A 243 -4.39 13.92 -20.28
N GLY A 244 -3.91 12.90 -19.53
CA GLY A 244 -2.62 12.27 -19.79
C GLY A 244 -1.41 13.21 -19.67
N LEU A 245 -1.52 14.31 -18.93
CA LEU A 245 -0.47 15.33 -18.83
C LEU A 245 0.74 14.91 -17.98
N TYR A 246 0.63 13.85 -17.19
CA TYR A 246 1.68 13.40 -16.28
C TYR A 246 2.49 12.27 -16.91
N SER A 247 3.82 12.33 -16.84
CA SER A 247 4.70 11.39 -17.55
C SER A 247 4.57 9.92 -17.09
N ALA A 248 4.04 9.68 -15.88
CA ALA A 248 3.70 8.33 -15.41
C ALA A 248 2.37 7.79 -15.99
N ASP A 249 1.58 8.61 -16.72
CA ASP A 249 0.37 8.17 -17.42
C ASP A 249 0.74 7.55 -18.77
N LYS A 250 0.21 6.37 -19.07
CA LYS A 250 0.45 5.69 -20.36
C LYS A 250 -0.02 6.49 -21.60
N ARG A 251 -0.88 7.51 -21.39
CA ARG A 251 -1.38 8.41 -22.44
C ARG A 251 -0.53 9.67 -22.59
N TYR A 252 0.53 9.80 -21.78
CA TYR A 252 1.39 10.99 -21.80
C TYR A 252 1.95 11.27 -23.20
N ASN A 253 1.87 12.54 -23.57
CA ASN A 253 2.48 13.06 -24.78
C ASN A 253 3.17 14.38 -24.42
N GLU A 254 4.46 14.46 -24.66
CA GLU A 254 5.28 15.63 -24.33
C GLU A 254 4.77 16.93 -24.96
N SER A 255 4.16 16.84 -26.16
CA SER A 255 3.59 17.98 -26.87
C SER A 255 2.34 18.59 -26.20
N ASP A 256 1.67 17.85 -25.33
CA ASP A 256 0.46 18.30 -24.65
C ASP A 256 0.82 19.12 -23.42
N SER A 257 0.51 20.42 -23.44
CA SER A 257 0.84 21.33 -22.31
C SER A 257 -0.30 21.51 -21.30
N GLY A 258 -1.53 21.12 -21.67
CA GLY A 258 -2.72 21.41 -20.87
C GLY A 258 -3.04 22.91 -20.78
N GLN A 259 -4.10 23.25 -20.08
CA GLN A 259 -4.50 24.64 -19.81
C GLN A 259 -4.17 25.01 -18.36
N LEU A 260 -3.34 26.03 -18.16
CA LEU A 260 -3.02 26.52 -16.83
C LEU A 260 -4.24 27.17 -16.18
N MET A 261 -4.61 26.70 -15.00
CA MET A 261 -5.74 27.12 -14.21
C MET A 261 -5.33 27.31 -12.74
N ASN A 262 -6.15 28.02 -11.98
CA ASN A 262 -5.99 28.08 -10.52
C ASN A 262 -7.34 28.10 -9.82
N VAL A 263 -7.31 27.76 -8.54
CA VAL A 263 -8.46 27.82 -7.64
C VAL A 263 -8.01 28.37 -6.29
N THR A 264 -8.81 29.27 -5.71
CA THR A 264 -8.49 29.87 -4.40
C THR A 264 -9.23 29.14 -3.27
N ALA A 265 -8.56 29.03 -2.14
CA ALA A 265 -9.11 28.49 -0.90
C ALA A 265 -9.32 29.62 0.13
N SER A 266 -10.52 29.71 0.68
CA SER A 266 -10.86 30.71 1.70
C SER A 266 -10.32 30.34 3.11
N ARG A 267 -10.13 29.06 3.38
CA ARG A 267 -9.69 28.53 4.67
C ARG A 267 -8.30 27.93 4.61
N GLU A 268 -8.17 26.78 3.97
CA GLU A 268 -6.91 26.04 3.86
C GLU A 268 -6.88 25.16 2.60
N VAL A 269 -5.68 24.75 2.22
CA VAL A 269 -5.38 23.77 1.18
C VAL A 269 -4.98 22.46 1.87
N ILE A 270 -5.46 21.34 1.37
CA ILE A 270 -5.07 20.00 1.84
C ILE A 270 -4.45 19.26 0.65
N VAL A 271 -3.19 18.88 0.79
CA VAL A 271 -2.50 18.02 -0.18
C VAL A 271 -2.70 16.58 0.22
N ALA A 272 -3.13 15.75 -0.73
CA ALA A 272 -3.38 14.32 -0.58
C ALA A 272 -2.91 13.56 -1.82
N GLY A 273 -1.70 13.88 -2.30
CA GLY A 273 -1.10 13.31 -3.52
C GLY A 273 -0.49 11.92 -3.32
N GLY A 274 -0.41 11.42 -2.10
CA GLY A 274 0.28 10.18 -1.74
C GLY A 274 1.80 10.33 -1.64
N ALA A 275 2.47 9.25 -1.27
CA ALA A 275 3.90 9.29 -0.92
C ALA A 275 4.82 9.82 -2.04
N PHE A 276 4.44 9.71 -3.32
CA PHE A 276 5.28 10.17 -4.43
C PHE A 276 4.95 11.61 -4.85
N ASN A 277 3.68 11.94 -4.98
CA ASN A 277 3.29 13.24 -5.54
C ASN A 277 3.13 14.34 -4.49
N THR A 278 2.87 14.01 -3.23
CA THR A 278 2.82 15.01 -2.16
C THR A 278 4.15 15.76 -2.01
N PRO A 279 5.32 15.09 -1.86
CA PRO A 279 6.59 15.81 -1.83
C PRO A 279 6.89 16.54 -3.15
N GLN A 280 6.50 16.01 -4.30
CA GLN A 280 6.65 16.71 -5.58
C GLN A 280 5.88 18.04 -5.60
N ILE A 281 4.60 18.01 -5.23
CA ILE A 281 3.75 19.23 -5.18
C ILE A 281 4.34 20.24 -4.18
N LEU A 282 4.77 19.82 -3.01
CA LEU A 282 5.36 20.71 -1.99
C LEU A 282 6.65 21.35 -2.50
N LYS A 283 7.56 20.58 -3.09
CA LYS A 283 8.82 21.08 -3.65
C LYS A 283 8.59 22.07 -4.81
N LEU A 284 7.71 21.74 -5.76
CA LEU A 284 7.31 22.65 -6.83
C LEU A 284 6.63 23.94 -6.33
N SER A 285 6.13 23.92 -5.09
CA SER A 285 5.55 25.07 -4.40
C SER A 285 6.58 25.88 -3.59
N GLY A 286 7.86 25.51 -3.62
CA GLY A 286 8.92 26.16 -2.86
C GLY A 286 9.02 25.70 -1.39
N VAL A 287 8.40 24.57 -1.03
CA VAL A 287 8.48 23.98 0.33
C VAL A 287 9.27 22.68 0.24
N GLY A 288 10.53 22.70 0.65
CA GLY A 288 11.41 21.53 0.54
C GLY A 288 12.86 21.87 0.87
N PRO A 289 13.80 20.94 0.60
CA PRO A 289 15.23 21.16 0.80
C PRO A 289 15.73 22.31 -0.09
N ARG A 290 16.30 23.35 0.54
CA ARG A 290 16.77 24.56 -0.14
C ARG A 290 17.67 24.29 -1.34
N GLU A 291 18.70 23.45 -1.17
CA GLU A 291 19.69 23.15 -2.22
C GLU A 291 19.05 22.52 -3.45
N GLU A 292 18.08 21.62 -3.25
CA GLU A 292 17.34 20.98 -4.34
C GLU A 292 16.45 22.00 -5.06
N LEU A 293 15.71 22.84 -4.32
CA LEU A 293 14.84 23.86 -4.92
C LEU A 293 15.64 24.87 -5.76
N GLU A 294 16.75 25.39 -5.22
CA GLU A 294 17.64 26.33 -5.89
C GLU A 294 18.30 25.70 -7.14
N SER A 295 18.60 24.39 -7.13
CA SER A 295 19.17 23.70 -8.30
C SER A 295 18.20 23.60 -9.49
N HIS A 296 16.90 23.76 -9.25
CA HIS A 296 15.84 23.78 -10.26
C HIS A 296 15.23 25.16 -10.49
N ASP A 297 15.89 26.24 -10.04
CA ASP A 297 15.40 27.62 -10.14
C ASP A 297 14.02 27.84 -9.49
N ILE A 298 13.70 27.09 -8.41
CA ILE A 298 12.46 27.21 -7.64
C ILE A 298 12.70 28.13 -6.45
N ASP A 299 11.91 29.21 -6.34
CA ASP A 299 11.95 30.12 -5.20
C ASP A 299 11.63 29.40 -3.89
N VAL A 300 12.52 29.53 -2.90
CA VAL A 300 12.34 28.89 -1.59
C VAL A 300 11.35 29.68 -0.74
N VAL A 301 10.16 29.11 -0.54
CA VAL A 301 9.13 29.63 0.38
C VAL A 301 9.45 29.21 1.82
N VAL A 302 9.76 27.91 2.02
CA VAL A 302 10.21 27.36 3.30
C VAL A 302 11.28 26.30 3.05
N ASP A 303 12.44 26.49 3.69
CA ASP A 303 13.47 25.46 3.76
C ASP A 303 13.05 24.36 4.74
N LEU A 304 12.56 23.23 4.20
CA LEU A 304 12.03 22.09 4.94
C LEU A 304 12.65 20.77 4.42
N PRO A 305 13.83 20.39 4.94
CA PRO A 305 14.58 19.23 4.46
C PRO A 305 13.82 17.89 4.53
N ALA A 306 12.82 17.77 5.42
CA ALA A 306 12.05 16.54 5.55
C ALA A 306 11.20 16.20 4.32
N VAL A 307 10.89 17.18 3.44
CA VAL A 307 10.04 16.94 2.28
C VAL A 307 10.79 16.12 1.23
N GLY A 308 10.27 14.93 0.92
CA GLY A 308 10.85 14.00 -0.05
C GLY A 308 11.99 13.14 0.48
N ASN A 309 12.44 13.37 1.70
CA ASN A 309 13.36 12.49 2.42
C ASN A 309 12.60 11.46 3.26
N TYR A 310 13.32 10.45 3.76
CA TYR A 310 12.76 9.38 4.60
C TYR A 310 11.70 8.50 3.93
N LEU A 311 11.71 8.40 2.61
CA LEU A 311 10.85 7.43 1.90
C LEU A 311 11.09 6.05 2.47
N GLN A 312 10.01 5.43 2.91
CA GLN A 312 10.00 4.07 3.44
C GLN A 312 8.98 3.23 2.69
N ASP A 313 9.22 1.94 2.74
CA ASP A 313 8.28 0.91 2.32
C ASP A 313 8.47 -0.33 3.18
N ASN A 314 7.52 -1.24 3.16
CA ASN A 314 7.73 -2.58 3.67
C ASN A 314 8.51 -3.36 2.62
N TYR A 315 9.67 -3.95 2.98
CA TYR A 315 10.29 -4.90 2.08
C TYR A 315 9.36 -6.09 1.88
N GLU A 316 9.19 -6.49 0.65
CA GLU A 316 8.54 -7.72 0.28
C GLU A 316 9.54 -8.60 -0.46
N GLY A 317 9.68 -9.79 0.00
CA GLY A 317 10.36 -10.89 -0.64
C GLY A 317 9.52 -12.13 -0.40
N GLY A 318 10.07 -13.32 -0.53
CA GLY A 318 9.28 -14.45 -0.12
C GLY A 318 9.72 -15.78 -0.73
N VAL A 319 8.77 -16.70 -0.70
CA VAL A 319 8.94 -18.04 -1.24
C VAL A 319 7.90 -18.28 -2.32
N THR A 320 8.38 -18.67 -3.50
CA THR A 320 7.56 -19.26 -4.55
C THR A 320 8.04 -20.67 -4.80
N VAL A 321 7.13 -21.63 -4.72
CA VAL A 321 7.39 -23.04 -5.01
C VAL A 321 6.42 -23.58 -6.07
N GLU A 322 6.83 -24.65 -6.75
CA GLU A 322 5.96 -25.48 -7.57
C GLU A 322 5.86 -26.87 -6.95
N ALA A 323 4.63 -27.32 -6.71
CA ALA A 323 4.33 -28.66 -6.27
C ALA A 323 4.45 -29.69 -7.42
N SER A 324 4.58 -30.97 -7.09
CA SER A 324 4.66 -32.06 -8.08
C SER A 324 3.37 -32.26 -8.88
N ILE A 325 2.23 -31.82 -8.34
CA ILE A 325 0.92 -31.86 -9.01
C ILE A 325 0.20 -30.52 -8.85
N PRO A 326 -0.76 -30.18 -9.71
CA PRO A 326 -1.61 -28.99 -9.56
C PRO A 326 -2.41 -29.01 -8.26
N TRP A 327 -2.58 -27.83 -7.68
CA TRP A 327 -3.45 -27.63 -6.51
C TRP A 327 -4.92 -27.79 -6.91
N GLU A 328 -5.61 -28.74 -6.27
CA GLU A 328 -6.99 -29.06 -6.62
C GLU A 328 -7.95 -27.93 -6.26
N ASN A 329 -9.11 -27.96 -6.92
CA ASN A 329 -10.25 -27.11 -6.64
C ASN A 329 -9.92 -25.61 -6.60
N ASN A 330 -8.96 -25.15 -7.43
CA ASN A 330 -8.67 -23.73 -7.52
C ASN A 330 -9.85 -22.99 -8.16
N PRO A 331 -10.61 -22.16 -7.39
CA PRO A 331 -11.81 -21.49 -7.90
C PRO A 331 -11.51 -20.45 -8.97
N PHE A 332 -10.28 -19.91 -9.00
CA PHE A 332 -9.84 -18.92 -9.99
C PHE A 332 -9.44 -19.54 -11.33
N ALA A 333 -9.14 -20.85 -11.37
CA ALA A 333 -8.63 -21.51 -12.58
C ALA A 333 -9.62 -21.55 -13.75
N ARG A 334 -10.92 -21.38 -13.48
CA ARG A 334 -11.98 -21.35 -14.50
C ARG A 334 -12.25 -19.97 -15.09
N CYS A 335 -11.61 -18.93 -14.54
CA CYS A 335 -11.85 -17.55 -14.91
C CYS A 335 -10.77 -17.04 -15.86
N ASP A 336 -11.17 -16.28 -16.87
CA ASP A 336 -10.25 -15.61 -17.79
C ASP A 336 -9.98 -14.15 -17.40
N PHE A 337 -10.80 -13.60 -16.50
CA PHE A 337 -10.72 -12.20 -16.03
C PHE A 337 -10.66 -11.17 -17.18
N SER A 338 -11.29 -11.51 -18.31
CA SER A 338 -11.27 -10.66 -19.51
C SER A 338 -12.13 -9.40 -19.39
N LEU A 339 -13.04 -9.35 -18.40
CA LEU A 339 -14.08 -8.33 -18.25
C LEU A 339 -15.02 -8.24 -19.46
N GLY A 340 -14.96 -9.25 -20.33
CA GLY A 340 -15.76 -9.31 -21.54
C GLY A 340 -17.16 -9.93 -21.32
N PRO A 341 -18.03 -9.86 -22.33
CA PRO A 341 -19.38 -10.40 -22.22
C PRO A 341 -19.44 -11.93 -22.08
N ASN A 342 -18.35 -12.63 -22.42
CA ASN A 342 -18.24 -14.09 -22.33
C ASN A 342 -17.53 -14.56 -21.04
N ASP A 343 -17.11 -13.63 -20.18
CA ASP A 343 -16.48 -13.96 -18.91
C ASP A 343 -17.51 -14.54 -17.93
N THR A 344 -17.48 -15.85 -17.77
CA THR A 344 -18.46 -16.58 -16.95
C THR A 344 -18.36 -16.24 -15.47
N CYS A 345 -17.17 -15.94 -14.98
CA CYS A 345 -16.96 -15.52 -13.58
C CYS A 345 -17.53 -14.11 -13.33
N LEU A 346 -17.37 -13.21 -14.29
CA LEU A 346 -17.98 -11.89 -14.21
C LEU A 346 -19.51 -11.97 -14.27
N GLN A 347 -20.05 -12.84 -15.13
CA GLN A 347 -21.51 -13.07 -15.21
C GLN A 347 -22.06 -13.63 -13.89
N GLU A 348 -21.36 -14.60 -13.26
CA GLU A 348 -21.74 -15.15 -11.96
C GLU A 348 -21.79 -14.03 -10.90
N TRP A 349 -20.74 -13.22 -10.83
CA TRP A 349 -20.70 -12.09 -9.88
C TRP A 349 -21.81 -11.08 -10.14
N ASN A 350 -22.08 -10.72 -11.41
CA ASN A 350 -23.14 -9.77 -11.77
C ASN A 350 -24.53 -10.29 -11.43
N GLN A 351 -24.75 -11.61 -11.44
CA GLN A 351 -26.06 -12.23 -11.19
C GLN A 351 -26.32 -12.52 -9.72
N SER A 352 -25.32 -12.94 -8.97
CA SER A 352 -25.45 -13.48 -7.61
C SER A 352 -24.51 -12.87 -6.58
N HIS A 353 -23.59 -12.01 -6.99
CA HIS A 353 -22.52 -11.47 -6.14
C HIS A 353 -21.67 -12.56 -5.47
N THR A 354 -21.46 -13.68 -6.18
CA THR A 354 -20.63 -14.83 -5.76
C THR A 354 -19.52 -15.07 -6.77
N GLY A 355 -18.64 -16.02 -6.43
CA GLY A 355 -17.57 -16.42 -7.32
C GLY A 355 -16.33 -15.54 -7.23
N PRO A 356 -15.31 -15.84 -8.04
CA PRO A 356 -13.95 -15.29 -7.91
C PRO A 356 -13.83 -13.77 -8.00
N TYR A 357 -14.71 -13.08 -8.71
CA TYR A 357 -14.70 -11.60 -8.76
C TYR A 357 -15.02 -10.92 -7.42
N GLY A 358 -15.71 -11.61 -6.51
CA GLY A 358 -16.02 -11.12 -5.18
C GLY A 358 -15.00 -11.49 -4.11
N GLU A 359 -13.89 -12.10 -4.47
CA GLU A 359 -12.93 -12.69 -3.55
C GLU A 359 -11.52 -12.11 -3.77
N GLY A 360 -10.71 -12.04 -2.70
CA GLY A 360 -9.28 -11.75 -2.80
C GLY A 360 -8.49 -12.99 -3.22
N ALA A 361 -7.56 -12.84 -4.15
CA ALA A 361 -6.79 -13.96 -4.69
C ALA A 361 -5.77 -14.54 -3.69
N ALA A 362 -5.40 -13.80 -2.64
CA ALA A 362 -4.46 -14.22 -1.59
C ALA A 362 -5.13 -14.17 -0.21
N PRO A 363 -5.97 -15.18 0.12
CA PRO A 363 -6.78 -15.16 1.35
C PRO A 363 -6.01 -15.53 2.62
N LEU A 364 -4.80 -16.08 2.48
CA LEU A 364 -4.01 -16.61 3.60
C LEU A 364 -3.14 -15.52 4.19
N GLY A 365 -3.16 -15.38 5.51
CA GLY A 365 -2.27 -14.53 6.28
C GLY A 365 -1.55 -15.33 7.36
N LEU A 366 -0.27 -15.01 7.60
CA LEU A 366 0.53 -15.58 8.67
C LEU A 366 1.32 -14.45 9.32
N LEU A 367 1.14 -14.26 10.61
CA LEU A 367 1.99 -13.40 11.43
C LEU A 367 3.15 -14.22 11.97
N TYR A 368 4.36 -13.73 11.79
CA TYR A 368 5.59 -14.36 12.26
C TYR A 368 6.45 -13.36 13.04
N LYS A 369 7.00 -13.80 14.16
CA LYS A 369 7.91 -13.00 14.97
C LYS A 369 9.33 -13.50 14.77
N SER A 370 10.19 -12.64 14.20
CA SER A 370 11.60 -12.97 14.02
C SER A 370 12.37 -12.90 15.33
N SER A 371 13.54 -13.54 15.36
CA SER A 371 14.47 -13.47 16.50
C SER A 371 15.03 -12.07 16.74
N VAL A 372 14.94 -11.19 15.74
CA VAL A 372 15.45 -9.81 15.76
C VAL A 372 14.34 -8.75 15.91
N SER A 373 13.11 -9.18 16.18
CA SER A 373 12.00 -8.26 16.50
C SER A 373 12.35 -7.39 17.71
N GLU A 374 12.11 -6.09 17.61
CA GLU A 374 12.36 -5.12 18.69
C GLU A 374 11.21 -5.07 19.74
N THR A 375 10.12 -5.76 19.48
CA THR A 375 8.91 -5.77 20.35
C THR A 375 8.45 -7.21 20.61
N ASP A 376 7.42 -7.34 21.45
CA ASP A 376 6.76 -8.63 21.65
C ASP A 376 5.77 -8.99 20.53
N GLU A 377 5.44 -8.05 19.65
CA GLU A 377 4.57 -8.25 18.50
C GLU A 377 5.32 -8.90 17.33
N SER A 378 4.60 -9.59 16.45
CA SER A 378 5.14 -10.07 15.17
C SER A 378 5.60 -8.89 14.31
N ASP A 379 6.76 -9.03 13.70
CA ASP A 379 7.38 -8.03 12.84
C ASP A 379 7.37 -8.41 11.35
N LEU A 380 6.77 -9.55 11.04
CA LEU A 380 6.59 -10.06 9.69
C LEU A 380 5.12 -10.45 9.46
N PHE A 381 4.62 -10.01 8.33
CA PHE A 381 3.29 -10.38 7.84
C PHE A 381 3.45 -11.13 6.52
N LEU A 382 3.01 -12.36 6.47
CA LEU A 382 3.04 -13.14 5.25
C LEU A 382 1.62 -13.24 4.67
N PHE A 383 1.50 -13.11 3.35
CA PHE A 383 0.27 -13.43 2.67
C PHE A 383 0.53 -14.35 1.48
N GLY A 384 -0.43 -15.20 1.16
CA GLY A 384 -0.18 -16.21 0.15
C GLY A 384 -1.40 -16.90 -0.40
N ALA A 385 -1.16 -17.71 -1.42
CA ALA A 385 -2.17 -18.57 -2.04
C ALA A 385 -1.55 -19.68 -2.90
N ALA A 386 -2.35 -20.72 -3.16
CA ALA A 386 -2.04 -21.81 -4.06
C ALA A 386 -2.65 -21.61 -5.45
N GLY A 387 -1.90 -21.87 -6.50
CA GLY A 387 -2.31 -21.76 -7.91
C GLY A 387 -2.24 -20.33 -8.44
N VAL A 388 -1.60 -19.43 -7.74
CA VAL A 388 -1.30 -18.07 -8.17
C VAL A 388 0.12 -17.70 -7.72
N VAL A 389 0.70 -16.65 -8.32
CA VAL A 389 2.01 -16.10 -7.94
C VAL A 389 1.89 -14.59 -7.91
N PHE A 390 2.40 -13.99 -6.83
CA PHE A 390 2.66 -12.56 -6.74
C PHE A 390 4.09 -12.33 -6.28
N ARG A 391 4.90 -11.72 -7.13
CA ARG A 391 6.33 -11.45 -6.88
C ARG A 391 6.72 -10.00 -7.18
N GLY A 392 5.73 -9.08 -7.12
CA GLY A 392 5.91 -7.67 -7.44
C GLY A 392 5.42 -7.30 -8.83
N TYR A 393 5.79 -6.11 -9.29
CA TYR A 393 5.26 -5.51 -10.50
C TYR A 393 6.30 -5.47 -11.63
N PHE A 394 5.88 -5.86 -12.81
CA PHE A 394 6.63 -5.83 -14.05
C PHE A 394 5.67 -5.63 -15.24
N PRO A 395 6.11 -5.17 -16.40
CA PRO A 395 5.24 -5.04 -17.56
C PRO A 395 4.50 -6.34 -17.88
N GLY A 396 3.15 -6.31 -17.86
CA GLY A 396 2.32 -7.49 -18.09
C GLY A 396 1.96 -8.30 -16.83
N TYR A 397 2.35 -7.89 -15.62
CA TYR A 397 2.06 -8.62 -14.38
C TYR A 397 0.58 -8.96 -14.20
N SER A 398 -0.34 -8.09 -14.63
CA SER A 398 -1.79 -8.30 -14.47
C SER A 398 -2.38 -9.38 -15.38
N THR A 399 -1.62 -9.82 -16.37
CA THR A 399 -2.00 -10.90 -17.31
C THR A 399 -1.11 -12.13 -17.18
N TYR A 400 -0.19 -12.11 -16.22
CA TYR A 400 0.68 -13.26 -15.96
C TYR A 400 -0.13 -14.44 -15.43
N GLN A 401 0.02 -15.60 -16.07
CA GLN A 401 -0.63 -16.84 -15.68
C GLN A 401 0.38 -17.72 -14.95
N ALA A 402 0.18 -17.89 -13.65
CA ALA A 402 1.00 -18.78 -12.85
C ALA A 402 0.72 -20.26 -13.22
N PRO A 403 1.73 -21.15 -13.18
CA PRO A 403 1.48 -22.58 -13.23
C PRO A 403 0.49 -23.01 -12.15
N PRO A 404 -0.44 -23.94 -12.42
CA PRO A 404 -1.42 -24.40 -11.42
C PRO A 404 -0.78 -25.17 -10.25
N THR A 405 0.51 -25.51 -10.37
CA THR A 405 1.36 -26.12 -9.34
C THR A 405 1.96 -25.09 -8.39
N SER A 406 1.89 -23.80 -8.70
CA SER A 406 2.57 -22.75 -7.94
C SER A 406 1.90 -22.51 -6.59
N TRP A 407 2.71 -22.12 -5.61
CA TRP A 407 2.30 -21.50 -4.34
C TRP A 407 3.28 -20.38 -4.01
N PHE A 408 2.77 -19.25 -3.56
CA PHE A 408 3.63 -18.18 -3.05
C PHE A 408 3.28 -17.82 -1.60
N TRP A 409 4.30 -17.45 -0.84
CA TRP A 409 4.20 -16.67 0.36
C TRP A 409 5.01 -15.39 0.16
N SER A 410 4.35 -14.25 0.09
CA SER A 410 5.01 -12.94 0.14
C SER A 410 5.26 -12.58 1.59
N VAL A 411 6.51 -12.31 1.92
CA VAL A 411 6.96 -11.93 3.26
C VAL A 411 7.09 -10.42 3.32
N VAL A 412 6.22 -9.77 4.08
CA VAL A 412 6.22 -8.32 4.30
C VAL A 412 6.95 -8.03 5.61
N LYS A 413 8.11 -7.39 5.54
CA LYS A 413 8.81 -6.90 6.73
C LYS A 413 8.15 -5.61 7.20
N MET A 414 7.44 -5.69 8.30
CA MET A 414 6.83 -4.52 8.95
C MET A 414 7.90 -3.69 9.68
N GLN A 415 7.69 -2.39 9.78
CA GLN A 415 8.56 -1.47 10.54
C GLN A 415 10.04 -1.62 10.18
N THR A 416 10.34 -1.50 8.88
CA THR A 416 11.70 -1.54 8.36
C THR A 416 12.60 -0.49 9.04
N GLY A 417 13.87 -0.83 9.25
CA GLY A 417 14.83 0.08 9.84
C GLY A 417 15.35 1.15 8.90
N ASN A 418 15.09 1.02 7.60
CA ASN A 418 15.62 1.90 6.56
C ASN A 418 14.84 3.21 6.46
N GLN A 419 15.55 4.33 6.51
CA GLN A 419 15.02 5.68 6.29
C GLN A 419 15.78 6.45 5.21
N ALA A 420 16.62 5.77 4.44
CA ALA A 420 17.50 6.38 3.44
C ALA A 420 16.82 6.68 2.10
N GLY A 421 15.52 6.34 1.95
CA GLY A 421 14.81 6.55 0.70
C GLY A 421 14.51 8.02 0.42
N THR A 422 14.46 8.39 -0.87
CA THR A 422 14.27 9.77 -1.33
C THR A 422 13.30 9.88 -2.50
N ILE A 423 12.63 11.03 -2.57
CA ILE A 423 11.89 11.55 -3.72
C ILE A 423 12.54 12.86 -4.11
N THR A 424 13.20 12.94 -5.26
CA THR A 424 13.83 14.17 -5.75
C THR A 424 13.21 14.63 -7.07
N LEU A 425 13.16 15.94 -7.31
CA LEU A 425 12.70 16.48 -8.59
C LEU A 425 13.73 16.16 -9.68
N ARG A 426 13.24 15.87 -10.88
CA ARG A 426 14.09 15.80 -12.09
C ARG A 426 14.22 17.17 -12.74
N SER A 427 13.17 17.98 -12.65
CA SER A 427 13.10 19.35 -13.14
C SER A 427 11.99 20.15 -12.44
N ALA A 428 11.82 21.40 -12.82
CA ALA A 428 10.69 22.24 -12.42
C ALA A 428 9.38 21.97 -13.20
N ASP A 429 9.37 21.06 -14.19
CA ASP A 429 8.16 20.69 -14.95
C ASP A 429 7.27 19.77 -14.08
N PRO A 430 6.05 20.22 -13.70
CA PRO A 430 5.14 19.42 -12.86
C PRO A 430 4.61 18.15 -13.56
N ARG A 431 4.78 18.05 -14.88
CA ARG A 431 4.38 16.88 -15.68
C ARG A 431 5.39 15.74 -15.61
N GLU A 432 6.62 16.04 -15.25
CA GLU A 432 7.68 15.05 -15.12
C GLU A 432 7.60 14.33 -13.77
N ALA A 433 7.56 12.99 -13.77
CA ALA A 433 7.58 12.19 -12.56
C ALA A 433 8.94 12.36 -11.83
N PRO A 434 8.93 12.45 -10.48
CA PRO A 434 10.15 12.60 -9.71
C PRO A 434 11.05 11.36 -9.81
N GLU A 435 12.30 11.51 -9.44
CA GLU A 435 13.18 10.40 -9.15
C GLU A 435 12.82 9.79 -7.80
N ILE A 436 12.64 8.46 -7.79
CA ILE A 436 12.20 7.71 -6.63
C ILE A 436 13.25 6.65 -6.33
N ASN A 437 13.90 6.76 -5.18
CA ASN A 437 14.90 5.80 -4.76
C ASN A 437 14.62 5.34 -3.32
N PHE A 438 14.35 4.06 -3.16
CA PHE A 438 14.08 3.47 -1.84
C PHE A 438 15.34 3.19 -1.03
N ASN A 439 16.49 3.02 -1.67
CA ASN A 439 17.76 2.65 -1.02
C ASN A 439 17.59 1.42 -0.10
N PHE A 440 16.98 0.35 -0.60
CA PHE A 440 16.69 -0.85 0.18
C PHE A 440 17.93 -1.35 0.93
N PHE A 441 17.71 -1.75 2.17
CA PHE A 441 18.71 -2.28 3.09
C PHE A 441 19.91 -1.37 3.38
N ALA A 442 19.88 -0.08 3.02
CA ALA A 442 20.97 0.86 3.26
C ALA A 442 21.20 1.14 4.75
N GLU A 443 20.12 1.17 5.53
CA GLU A 443 20.18 1.35 6.97
C GLU A 443 19.55 0.16 7.68
N LYS A 444 20.23 -0.37 8.71
CA LYS A 444 19.81 -1.55 9.50
C LYS A 444 19.47 -2.79 8.64
N GLY A 445 19.96 -2.85 7.41
CA GLY A 445 19.60 -3.86 6.41
C GLY A 445 19.90 -5.30 6.86
N ASP A 446 20.99 -5.54 7.57
CA ASP A 446 21.33 -6.87 8.08
C ASP A 446 20.27 -7.44 9.03
N ARG A 447 19.67 -6.59 9.88
CA ARG A 447 18.58 -6.97 10.77
C ARG A 447 17.32 -7.32 9.99
N ASP A 448 16.93 -6.46 9.05
CA ASP A 448 15.74 -6.65 8.26
C ASP A 448 15.86 -7.88 7.33
N LEU A 449 17.04 -8.09 6.74
CA LEU A 449 17.35 -9.29 5.95
C LEU A 449 17.31 -10.57 6.79
N GLN A 450 17.82 -10.53 8.04
CA GLN A 450 17.73 -11.69 8.94
C GLN A 450 16.27 -12.04 9.24
N ALA A 451 15.43 -11.05 9.53
CA ALA A 451 14.01 -11.30 9.78
C ALA A 451 13.33 -11.97 8.57
N ILE A 452 13.56 -11.45 7.35
CA ILE A 452 12.97 -12.01 6.13
C ILE A 452 13.52 -13.42 5.88
N GLN A 453 14.82 -13.65 6.07
CA GLN A 453 15.43 -14.97 5.94
C GLN A 453 14.78 -16.00 6.86
N GLU A 454 14.55 -15.65 8.13
CA GLU A 454 13.91 -16.54 9.10
C GLU A 454 12.48 -16.93 8.65
N ALA A 455 11.72 -15.99 8.09
CA ALA A 455 10.39 -16.28 7.55
C ALA A 455 10.44 -17.16 6.28
N VAL A 456 11.40 -16.92 5.39
CA VAL A 456 11.65 -17.78 4.22
C VAL A 456 11.99 -19.21 4.68
N GLU A 457 12.88 -19.36 5.64
CA GLU A 457 13.26 -20.67 6.21
C GLU A 457 12.07 -21.35 6.90
N HIS A 458 11.26 -20.60 7.64
CA HIS A 458 10.05 -21.11 8.29
C HIS A 458 9.02 -21.62 7.27
N THR A 459 8.74 -20.85 6.20
CA THR A 459 7.82 -21.30 5.14
C THR A 459 8.34 -22.51 4.38
N MET A 460 9.65 -22.61 4.17
CA MET A 460 10.25 -23.81 3.59
C MET A 460 10.12 -25.03 4.50
N GLN A 461 10.19 -24.87 5.83
CA GLN A 461 9.93 -25.96 6.78
C GLN A 461 8.47 -26.46 6.68
N ILE A 462 7.51 -25.54 6.48
CA ILE A 462 6.09 -25.89 6.26
C ILE A 462 5.95 -26.76 5.01
N PHE A 463 6.54 -26.35 3.87
CA PHE A 463 6.49 -27.13 2.63
C PHE A 463 7.20 -28.48 2.77
N ASN A 464 8.36 -28.52 3.42
CA ASN A 464 9.10 -29.79 3.64
C ASN A 464 8.36 -30.76 4.56
N ALA A 465 7.46 -30.28 5.42
CA ALA A 465 6.61 -31.13 6.25
C ALA A 465 5.41 -31.69 5.50
N THR A 466 4.98 -31.06 4.39
CA THR A 466 3.90 -31.53 3.53
C THR A 466 4.37 -32.74 2.72
N GLY A 467 3.57 -33.80 2.69
CA GLY A 467 3.90 -35.06 2.04
C GLY A 467 3.50 -35.16 0.56
N GLU A 468 3.59 -36.38 0.03
CA GLU A 468 2.98 -36.70 -1.27
C GLU A 468 1.45 -36.56 -1.21
N PRO A 469 0.79 -36.15 -2.29
CA PRO A 469 1.34 -36.09 -3.66
C PRO A 469 1.93 -34.73 -4.07
N TYR A 470 1.96 -33.72 -3.19
CA TYR A 470 2.42 -32.37 -3.53
C TYR A 470 3.95 -32.24 -3.48
N ALA A 471 4.59 -32.89 -2.53
CA ALA A 471 6.06 -33.00 -2.49
C ALA A 471 6.59 -33.98 -3.58
N PRO A 472 7.85 -33.82 -4.04
CA PRO A 472 8.79 -32.76 -3.68
C PRO A 472 8.44 -31.43 -4.34
N TYR A 473 8.80 -30.34 -3.68
CA TYR A 473 8.62 -28.98 -4.21
C TYR A 473 9.86 -28.51 -4.98
N THR A 474 9.63 -27.83 -6.10
CA THR A 474 10.67 -27.06 -6.77
C THR A 474 10.63 -25.62 -6.27
N VAL A 475 11.73 -25.14 -5.68
CA VAL A 475 11.85 -23.76 -5.23
C VAL A 475 12.15 -22.86 -6.42
N ILE A 476 11.31 -21.85 -6.64
CA ILE A 476 11.47 -20.86 -7.71
C ILE A 476 12.09 -19.58 -7.14
N GLU A 477 11.62 -19.13 -5.97
CA GLU A 477 12.12 -17.96 -5.25
C GLU A 477 12.23 -18.26 -3.76
N PRO A 478 13.34 -17.84 -3.12
CA PRO A 478 14.58 -17.36 -3.74
C PRO A 478 15.25 -18.46 -4.56
N PRO A 479 15.97 -18.13 -5.67
CA PRO A 479 16.59 -19.13 -6.51
C PRO A 479 17.60 -19.98 -5.70
N PRO A 480 17.53 -21.33 -5.74
CA PRO A 480 18.41 -22.19 -4.94
C PRO A 480 19.88 -22.13 -5.35
N SER A 481 20.19 -21.50 -6.49
CA SER A 481 21.56 -21.32 -7.00
C SER A 481 22.32 -20.16 -6.36
N VAL A 482 21.65 -19.31 -5.58
CA VAL A 482 22.24 -18.16 -4.88
C VAL A 482 22.06 -18.28 -3.38
N ASP A 483 22.90 -17.59 -2.62
CA ASP A 483 22.69 -17.43 -1.18
C ASP A 483 21.31 -16.81 -0.87
N VAL A 484 20.64 -17.30 0.17
CA VAL A 484 19.24 -16.90 0.48
C VAL A 484 19.13 -15.39 0.69
N ARG A 485 20.06 -14.75 1.40
CA ARG A 485 20.05 -13.30 1.60
C ARG A 485 20.24 -12.54 0.29
N GLN A 486 21.15 -13.03 -0.56
CA GLN A 486 21.35 -12.45 -1.88
C GLN A 486 20.10 -12.62 -2.73
N GLY A 487 19.46 -13.79 -2.72
CA GLY A 487 18.21 -14.04 -3.44
C GLY A 487 17.07 -13.14 -2.95
N ILE A 488 16.97 -12.89 -1.64
CA ILE A 488 16.02 -11.91 -1.07
C ILE A 488 16.33 -10.50 -1.60
N MET A 489 17.59 -10.07 -1.60
CA MET A 489 17.94 -8.75 -2.14
C MET A 489 17.69 -8.64 -3.64
N ASP A 490 17.94 -9.71 -4.41
CA ASP A 490 17.77 -9.71 -5.87
C ASP A 490 16.30 -9.60 -6.28
N GLU A 491 15.37 -10.15 -5.47
CA GLU A 491 13.95 -10.21 -5.80
C GLU A 491 13.07 -9.31 -4.88
N ALA A 492 13.66 -8.57 -3.96
CA ALA A 492 12.91 -7.67 -3.08
C ALA A 492 12.15 -6.62 -3.86
N PHE A 493 10.89 -6.44 -3.51
CA PHE A 493 10.01 -5.42 -4.07
C PHE A 493 9.22 -4.73 -2.95
N SER A 494 8.32 -3.84 -3.30
CA SER A 494 7.40 -3.21 -2.37
C SER A 494 6.26 -2.52 -3.08
N HIS A 495 5.24 -2.05 -2.35
CA HIS A 495 4.13 -1.26 -2.89
C HIS A 495 3.39 -0.45 -1.82
N HIS A 496 3.99 -0.27 -0.66
CA HIS A 496 3.45 0.40 0.53
C HIS A 496 4.18 1.71 0.87
N ALA A 497 4.64 2.47 -0.15
CA ALA A 497 5.39 3.70 0.01
C ALA A 497 4.74 4.72 0.97
N THR A 498 5.53 5.23 1.94
CA THR A 498 5.13 6.17 2.99
C THR A 498 6.24 7.15 3.33
N SER A 499 6.03 7.99 4.34
CA SER A 499 7.02 8.73 5.13
C SER A 499 7.69 9.92 4.45
N THR A 500 7.40 10.23 3.21
CA THR A 500 8.03 11.32 2.43
C THR A 500 7.62 12.74 2.87
N CYS A 501 6.69 12.85 3.80
CA CYS A 501 6.27 14.08 4.48
C CYS A 501 5.96 13.76 5.96
N ARG A 502 6.89 13.03 6.61
CA ARG A 502 6.66 12.39 7.90
C ARG A 502 6.22 13.36 9.00
N MET A 503 5.32 12.87 9.87
CA MET A 503 4.81 13.58 11.03
C MET A 503 5.80 13.53 12.21
N GLY A 504 5.85 14.61 12.98
CA GLY A 504 6.62 14.66 14.23
C GLY A 504 6.37 15.94 15.03
N PRO A 505 7.33 16.35 15.86
CA PRO A 505 7.21 17.56 16.67
C PRO A 505 6.99 18.81 15.83
N ALA A 506 6.08 19.68 16.29
CA ALA A 506 5.77 20.92 15.60
C ALA A 506 7.00 21.85 15.52
N GLY A 507 7.30 22.37 14.33
CA GLY A 507 8.40 23.29 14.06
C GLY A 507 9.78 22.64 13.92
N ASP A 508 9.89 21.34 14.06
CA ASP A 508 11.12 20.60 13.79
C ASP A 508 11.25 20.35 12.28
N LYS A 509 12.38 20.76 11.69
CA LYS A 509 12.64 20.66 10.24
C LYS A 509 12.89 19.23 9.74
N ASP A 510 13.16 18.30 10.65
CA ASP A 510 13.28 16.88 10.34
C ASP A 510 11.92 16.20 10.12
N TYR A 511 10.83 16.95 10.33
CA TYR A 511 9.46 16.50 10.12
C TYR A 511 8.68 17.49 9.27
N CYS A 512 7.89 16.96 8.35
CA CYS A 512 7.14 17.76 7.39
C CYS A 512 5.85 18.32 7.99
N VAL A 513 5.14 17.53 8.79
CA VAL A 513 3.87 17.93 9.40
C VAL A 513 3.87 17.72 10.93
N ASP A 514 3.06 18.52 11.62
CA ASP A 514 2.76 18.32 13.04
C ASP A 514 1.64 17.29 13.28
N SER A 515 1.33 16.97 14.55
CA SER A 515 0.26 16.03 14.94
C SER A 515 -1.16 16.46 14.49
N ASN A 516 -1.32 17.68 14.02
CA ASN A 516 -2.55 18.22 13.44
C ASN A 516 -2.49 18.27 11.92
N PHE A 517 -1.58 17.54 11.28
CA PHE A 517 -1.39 17.47 9.82
C PHE A 517 -0.90 18.77 9.17
N LYS A 518 -0.57 19.82 9.93
CA LYS A 518 -0.13 21.11 9.40
C LYS A 518 1.32 21.04 8.95
N VAL A 519 1.58 21.54 7.74
CA VAL A 519 2.95 21.63 7.21
C VAL A 519 3.76 22.64 8.02
N ASN A 520 4.94 22.24 8.46
CA ASN A 520 5.82 23.09 9.26
C ASN A 520 6.28 24.31 8.46
N GLY A 521 6.26 25.47 9.10
CA GLY A 521 6.73 26.74 8.52
C GLY A 521 5.71 27.52 7.68
N VAL A 522 4.53 26.96 7.36
CA VAL A 522 3.48 27.64 6.59
C VAL A 522 2.13 27.59 7.31
N ASP A 523 1.25 28.55 7.00
CA ASP A 523 -0.12 28.58 7.47
C ASP A 523 -1.09 28.13 6.36
N GLY A 524 -2.23 27.55 6.77
CA GLY A 524 -3.31 27.19 5.84
C GLY A 524 -3.00 26.03 4.89
N LEU A 525 -2.01 25.18 5.23
CA LEU A 525 -1.62 24.02 4.46
C LEU A 525 -1.56 22.77 5.35
N ARG A 526 -2.18 21.68 4.90
CA ARG A 526 -2.09 20.35 5.51
C ARG A 526 -1.73 19.30 4.50
N VAL A 527 -1.19 18.18 5.00
CA VAL A 527 -1.02 16.93 4.23
C VAL A 527 -1.81 15.83 4.92
N VAL A 528 -2.63 15.10 4.14
CA VAL A 528 -3.45 13.99 4.65
C VAL A 528 -3.38 12.83 3.65
N ASP A 529 -2.38 12.03 3.75
CA ASP A 529 -2.19 10.78 2.99
C ASP A 529 -1.07 9.92 3.63
N ALA A 530 -0.67 8.83 2.97
CA ALA A 530 0.34 7.92 3.50
C ALA A 530 1.75 8.53 3.65
N SER A 531 2.04 9.69 3.04
CA SER A 531 3.34 10.35 3.19
C SER A 531 3.64 10.82 4.62
N ILE A 532 2.58 11.01 5.44
CA ILE A 532 2.75 11.55 6.80
C ILE A 532 3.18 10.51 7.84
N PHE A 533 3.08 9.22 7.57
CA PHE A 533 3.50 8.23 8.54
C PHE A 533 4.99 8.41 8.90
N PRO A 534 5.37 8.46 10.18
CA PRO A 534 6.78 8.56 10.55
C PRO A 534 7.56 7.25 10.33
N ARG A 535 6.84 6.14 10.20
CA ARG A 535 7.30 4.84 9.69
C ARG A 535 6.14 4.12 9.03
N THR A 536 6.41 3.21 8.09
CA THR A 536 5.37 2.44 7.40
C THR A 536 4.57 1.61 8.41
N PRO A 537 3.23 1.78 8.52
CA PRO A 537 2.43 1.13 9.55
C PRO A 537 2.03 -0.29 9.15
N GLY A 538 2.27 -1.25 10.03
CA GLY A 538 1.82 -2.64 9.90
C GLY A 538 2.24 -3.31 8.60
N GLY A 539 1.51 -4.35 8.19
CA GLY A 539 1.71 -5.05 6.93
C GLY A 539 1.10 -4.34 5.72
N PHE A 540 -0.01 -3.59 5.91
CA PHE A 540 -0.73 -2.93 4.82
C PHE A 540 -1.16 -1.52 5.23
N PRO A 541 -0.75 -0.46 4.51
CA PRO A 541 -1.04 0.92 4.88
C PRO A 541 -2.47 1.38 4.53
N ALA A 542 -3.30 0.56 3.87
CA ALA A 542 -4.64 0.97 3.44
C ALA A 542 -5.55 1.31 4.63
N ALA A 543 -5.78 0.35 5.55
CA ALA A 543 -6.60 0.58 6.74
C ALA A 543 -6.09 1.73 7.60
N PRO A 544 -4.79 1.81 7.97
CA PRO A 544 -4.29 2.96 8.73
C PRO A 544 -4.43 4.30 7.98
N THR A 545 -4.35 4.34 6.64
CA THR A 545 -4.58 5.57 5.87
C THR A 545 -6.04 6.04 5.98
N PHE A 546 -7.01 5.16 5.98
CA PHE A 546 -8.40 5.53 6.25
C PHE A 546 -8.56 6.06 7.68
N VAL A 547 -7.94 5.42 8.68
CA VAL A 547 -8.03 5.85 10.08
C VAL A 547 -7.41 7.24 10.30
N ILE A 548 -6.25 7.55 9.70
CA ILE A 548 -5.69 8.92 9.78
C ILE A 548 -6.55 9.95 9.05
N SER A 549 -7.27 9.56 8.01
CA SER A 549 -8.20 10.46 7.33
C SER A 549 -9.38 10.85 8.23
N GLN A 550 -9.90 9.90 9.01
CA GLN A 550 -10.91 10.16 10.05
C GLN A 550 -10.36 11.05 11.17
N LYS A 551 -9.11 10.82 11.57
CA LYS A 551 -8.40 11.69 12.52
C LYS A 551 -8.29 13.12 12.00
N ALA A 552 -7.90 13.28 10.73
CA ALA A 552 -7.78 14.59 10.09
C ALA A 552 -9.13 15.32 10.04
N PHE A 553 -10.22 14.60 9.72
CA PHE A 553 -11.58 15.15 9.76
C PHE A 553 -11.90 15.75 11.14
N GLU A 554 -11.67 15.01 12.24
CA GLU A 554 -11.92 15.53 13.59
C GLU A 554 -11.07 16.77 13.91
N VAL A 555 -9.79 16.77 13.54
CA VAL A 555 -8.87 17.88 13.77
C VAL A 555 -9.29 19.13 12.98
N ILE A 556 -9.63 18.95 11.70
CA ILE A 556 -10.09 20.05 10.84
C ILE A 556 -11.41 20.63 11.37
N LEU A 557 -12.37 19.78 11.74
CA LEU A 557 -13.66 20.22 12.27
C LEU A 557 -13.51 21.02 13.57
N LYS A 558 -12.61 20.61 14.46
CA LYS A 558 -12.29 21.37 15.68
C LYS A 558 -11.70 22.73 15.35
N SER A 559 -10.81 22.81 14.35
CA SER A 559 -10.17 24.07 13.95
C SER A 559 -11.13 25.10 13.32
N ILE A 560 -12.28 24.64 12.81
CA ILE A 560 -13.32 25.51 12.21
C ILE A 560 -14.22 26.11 13.31
N LYS A 561 -14.40 25.38 14.42
CA LYS A 561 -15.30 25.79 15.52
C LYS A 561 -14.63 26.79 16.49
N ASN A 562 -13.30 26.88 16.46
CA ASN A 562 -12.49 27.83 17.25
C ASN A 562 -12.08 29.02 16.39
#